data_ccdd4e4199fbe76b9b74272539627c8f
#
_entry.id   ccdd4e4199fbe76b9b74272539627c8f
#
_cell.length_a   1.000
_cell.length_b   1.000
_cell.length_c   1.000
_cell.angle_alpha   90.00
_cell.angle_beta   90.00
_cell.angle_gamma   90.00
#
_symmetry.space_group_name_H-M   'P 1'
#
loop_
_entity.id
_entity.type
_entity.pdbx_description
1 polymer ?
#
loop_
_entity_poly.entity_id
_entity_poly.type
_entity_poly.pdbx_seq_one_letter_code
_entity_poly.pdbx_strand_id
1 'polypeptide(L)'
;ILEKQGHYVDVAMNGEQAIRLFEKNTYDIVFLDIKLPDMSGFDIAYYLRKNYEEGIYDFLPPLIAFTANVMHSEEEYQEQGMDGVLRKPLSLVELRQCFKTFLGDDIECISDEEETPHVQEGINISLIELIGKSQAKANVALFKQWMPIYLDELETAYDDYLTNADMQQTVSDVAHKIKGAAASVGLVNVQNIAKQAQDTSLPNWTLDIASWIKQLSNEWPQNVAELEAYLEK
;
A
#
# COMPACT_ATOMS: atom_id res chain seq x y z
N ILE A 1 -6.33 -11.22 4.12
CA ILE A 1 -5.75 -10.63 5.34
C ILE A 1 -6.84 -10.49 6.39
N LEU A 2 -7.87 -9.69 6.17
CA LEU A 2 -8.94 -9.39 7.13
C LEU A 2 -9.64 -10.64 7.65
N GLU A 3 -10.01 -11.59 6.79
CA GLU A 3 -10.66 -12.85 7.18
C GLU A 3 -9.80 -13.69 8.14
N LYS A 4 -8.47 -13.69 7.93
CA LYS A 4 -7.53 -14.39 8.85
C LYS A 4 -7.46 -13.73 10.24
N GLN A 5 -7.88 -12.49 10.34
CA GLN A 5 -7.96 -11.72 11.59
C GLN A 5 -9.35 -11.79 12.25
N GLY A 6 -10.24 -12.62 11.71
CA GLY A 6 -11.56 -12.83 12.27
C GLY A 6 -12.64 -11.84 11.80
N HIS A 7 -12.32 -11.01 10.79
CA HIS A 7 -13.30 -10.09 10.19
C HIS A 7 -14.13 -10.80 9.13
N TYR A 8 -15.41 -10.45 9.05
CA TYR A 8 -16.26 -10.82 7.91
C TYR A 8 -16.03 -9.84 6.76
N VAL A 9 -15.75 -10.36 5.57
CA VAL A 9 -15.38 -9.55 4.41
C VAL A 9 -16.21 -9.92 3.20
N ASP A 10 -16.92 -8.94 2.68
CA ASP A 10 -17.54 -9.02 1.36
C ASP A 10 -16.66 -8.30 0.34
N VAL A 11 -16.45 -8.89 -0.83
CA VAL A 11 -15.62 -8.33 -1.90
C VAL A 11 -16.49 -8.03 -3.11
N ALA A 12 -16.47 -6.76 -3.53
CA ALA A 12 -17.07 -6.30 -4.78
C ALA A 12 -16.01 -6.14 -5.87
N MET A 13 -16.27 -6.65 -7.05
CA MET A 13 -15.37 -6.58 -8.20
C MET A 13 -15.57 -5.31 -9.06
N ASN A 14 -16.64 -4.58 -8.82
CA ASN A 14 -16.99 -3.34 -9.50
C ASN A 14 -17.95 -2.51 -8.63
N GLY A 15 -18.21 -1.25 -9.03
CA GLY A 15 -19.01 -0.32 -8.24
C GLY A 15 -20.49 -0.72 -8.14
N GLU A 16 -21.09 -1.25 -9.20
CA GLU A 16 -22.48 -1.71 -9.17
C GLU A 16 -22.66 -2.85 -8.15
N GLN A 17 -21.70 -3.79 -8.09
CA GLN A 17 -21.71 -4.86 -7.09
C GLN A 17 -21.51 -4.30 -5.68
N ALA A 18 -20.64 -3.31 -5.50
CA ALA A 18 -20.40 -2.67 -4.20
C ALA A 18 -21.70 -2.03 -3.66
N ILE A 19 -22.40 -1.26 -4.46
CA ILE A 19 -23.68 -0.66 -4.10
C ILE A 19 -24.72 -1.73 -3.73
N ARG A 20 -24.84 -2.79 -4.53
CA ARG A 20 -25.79 -3.89 -4.24
C ARG A 20 -25.48 -4.63 -2.93
N LEU A 21 -24.19 -4.81 -2.61
CA LEU A 21 -23.78 -5.43 -1.34
C LEU A 21 -24.10 -4.49 -0.17
N PHE A 22 -23.84 -3.20 -0.33
CA PHE A 22 -24.14 -2.18 0.67
C PHE A 22 -25.66 -2.09 0.98
N GLU A 23 -26.51 -2.18 -0.05
CA GLU A 23 -27.97 -2.17 0.11
C GLU A 23 -28.53 -3.40 0.83
N LYS A 24 -27.78 -4.51 0.86
CA LYS A 24 -28.25 -5.79 1.43
C LYS A 24 -27.67 -6.07 2.82
N ASN A 25 -26.53 -5.51 3.13
CA ASN A 25 -25.77 -5.82 4.32
C ASN A 25 -25.39 -4.53 5.06
N THR A 26 -25.08 -4.64 6.35
CA THR A 26 -24.49 -3.58 7.15
C THR A 26 -23.00 -3.84 7.32
N TYR A 27 -22.20 -2.79 7.26
CA TYR A 27 -20.75 -2.86 7.39
C TYR A 27 -20.26 -1.87 8.44
N ASP A 28 -19.22 -2.23 9.18
CA ASP A 28 -18.57 -1.33 10.14
C ASP A 28 -17.60 -0.37 9.45
N ILE A 29 -17.05 -0.77 8.30
CA ILE A 29 -16.12 0.03 7.48
C ILE A 29 -16.18 -0.42 6.02
N VAL A 30 -15.97 0.51 5.09
CA VAL A 30 -15.94 0.23 3.64
C VAL A 30 -14.64 0.74 3.03
N PHE A 31 -13.92 -0.13 2.33
CA PHE A 31 -12.74 0.21 1.55
C PHE A 31 -13.10 0.35 0.08
N LEU A 32 -12.87 1.53 -0.51
CA LEU A 32 -13.21 1.86 -1.88
C LEU A 32 -11.94 2.05 -2.72
N ASP A 33 -11.71 1.16 -3.68
CA ASP A 33 -10.71 1.44 -4.72
C ASP A 33 -11.17 2.63 -5.55
N ILE A 34 -10.28 3.61 -5.74
CA ILE A 34 -10.57 4.78 -6.56
C ILE A 34 -10.76 4.39 -8.03
N LYS A 35 -10.03 3.37 -8.51
CA LYS A 35 -10.09 2.91 -9.90
C LYS A 35 -10.81 1.58 -10.01
N LEU A 36 -12.11 1.63 -10.25
CA LEU A 36 -12.92 0.46 -10.59
C LEU A 36 -13.24 0.45 -12.10
N PRO A 37 -13.63 -0.71 -12.67
CA PRO A 37 -13.82 -0.82 -14.13
C PRO A 37 -15.03 -0.07 -14.67
N ASP A 38 -16.05 0.18 -13.85
CA ASP A 38 -17.35 0.75 -14.24
C ASP A 38 -17.56 2.18 -13.72
N MET A 39 -17.03 2.53 -12.54
CA MET A 39 -17.16 3.85 -11.95
C MET A 39 -16.00 4.13 -10.99
N SER A 40 -15.83 5.39 -10.57
CA SER A 40 -14.84 5.75 -9.56
C SER A 40 -15.31 5.38 -8.14
N GLY A 41 -14.37 5.07 -7.22
CA GLY A 41 -14.69 4.97 -5.80
C GLY A 41 -15.30 6.25 -5.22
N PHE A 42 -14.97 7.42 -5.79
CA PHE A 42 -15.59 8.70 -5.42
C PHE A 42 -17.07 8.76 -5.81
N ASP A 43 -17.45 8.21 -6.97
CA ASP A 43 -18.85 8.15 -7.40
C ASP A 43 -19.67 7.30 -6.43
N ILE A 44 -19.09 6.19 -5.94
CA ILE A 44 -19.73 5.32 -4.93
C ILE A 44 -19.88 6.10 -3.61
N ALA A 45 -18.81 6.75 -3.13
CA ALA A 45 -18.87 7.53 -1.90
C ALA A 45 -19.92 8.63 -1.96
N TYR A 46 -19.97 9.37 -3.07
CA TYR A 46 -21.00 10.37 -3.31
C TYR A 46 -22.41 9.78 -3.30
N TYR A 47 -22.63 8.64 -3.98
CA TYR A 47 -23.92 7.95 -4.01
C TYR A 47 -24.37 7.54 -2.60
N LEU A 48 -23.48 6.92 -1.82
CA LEU A 48 -23.80 6.44 -0.48
C LEU A 48 -24.10 7.59 0.48
N ARG A 49 -23.31 8.68 0.44
CA ARG A 49 -23.54 9.87 1.28
C ARG A 49 -24.84 10.57 0.95
N LYS A 50 -25.12 10.75 -0.33
CA LYS A 50 -26.37 11.36 -0.78
C LYS A 50 -27.58 10.58 -0.29
N ASN A 51 -27.60 9.25 -0.44
CA ASN A 51 -28.71 8.43 0.04
C ASN A 51 -28.82 8.43 1.57
N TYR A 52 -27.71 8.55 2.30
CA TYR A 52 -27.74 8.74 3.75
C TYR A 52 -28.33 10.11 4.14
N GLU A 53 -27.94 11.18 3.48
CA GLU A 53 -28.48 12.53 3.72
C GLU A 53 -29.98 12.64 3.37
N GLU A 54 -30.43 11.91 2.35
CA GLU A 54 -31.84 11.82 1.95
C GLU A 54 -32.66 10.89 2.87
N GLY A 55 -32.02 10.25 3.86
CA GLY A 55 -32.67 9.33 4.83
C GLY A 55 -33.09 7.98 4.23
N ILE A 56 -32.48 7.58 3.11
CA ILE A 56 -32.68 6.27 2.51
C ILE A 56 -31.89 5.20 3.28
N TYR A 57 -30.71 5.57 3.78
CA TYR A 57 -29.91 4.74 4.68
C TYR A 57 -29.96 5.28 6.11
N ASP A 58 -30.19 4.43 7.08
CA ASP A 58 -30.20 4.78 8.49
C ASP A 58 -28.80 4.95 9.08
N PHE A 59 -27.78 4.39 8.43
CA PHE A 59 -26.39 4.39 8.87
C PHE A 59 -25.44 4.43 7.67
N LEU A 60 -24.35 5.17 7.81
CA LEU A 60 -23.25 5.21 6.86
C LEU A 60 -21.94 4.90 7.61
N PRO A 61 -21.26 3.80 7.30
CA PRO A 61 -19.96 3.48 7.88
C PRO A 61 -18.86 4.40 7.33
N PRO A 62 -17.70 4.48 7.98
CA PRO A 62 -16.53 5.14 7.42
C PRO A 62 -16.19 4.61 6.03
N LEU A 63 -16.03 5.54 5.08
CA LEU A 63 -15.67 5.26 3.69
C LEU A 63 -14.18 5.56 3.51
N ILE A 64 -13.36 4.54 3.34
CA ILE A 64 -11.91 4.66 3.26
C ILE A 64 -11.44 4.45 1.82
N ALA A 65 -10.81 5.47 1.25
CA ALA A 65 -10.18 5.36 -0.06
C ALA A 65 -9.02 4.36 -0.02
N PHE A 66 -8.94 3.44 -0.98
CA PHE A 66 -7.87 2.47 -1.12
C PHE A 66 -7.17 2.66 -2.46
N THR A 67 -6.02 3.36 -2.48
CA THR A 67 -5.42 3.84 -3.72
C THR A 67 -3.94 3.48 -3.86
N ALA A 68 -3.52 3.21 -5.10
CA ALA A 68 -2.09 3.05 -5.44
C ALA A 68 -1.39 4.40 -5.65
N ASN A 69 -2.14 5.48 -5.88
CA ASN A 69 -1.59 6.79 -6.18
C ASN A 69 -2.15 7.84 -5.22
N VAL A 70 -1.26 8.53 -4.52
CA VAL A 70 -1.62 9.66 -3.64
C VAL A 70 -1.32 10.94 -4.39
N MET A 71 -2.16 11.27 -5.39
CA MET A 71 -2.09 12.55 -6.10
C MET A 71 -2.88 13.66 -5.40
N HIS A 72 -3.56 13.34 -4.31
CA HIS A 72 -4.45 14.24 -3.58
C HIS A 72 -4.04 14.33 -2.11
N SER A 73 -4.22 15.49 -1.49
CA SER A 73 -4.09 15.63 -0.05
C SER A 73 -5.24 14.90 0.68
N GLU A 74 -5.11 14.65 1.98
CA GLU A 74 -6.18 14.03 2.77
C GLU A 74 -7.47 14.88 2.72
N GLU A 75 -7.33 16.22 2.69
CA GLU A 75 -8.45 17.16 2.54
C GLU A 75 -9.20 16.95 1.22
N GLU A 76 -8.49 16.73 0.11
CA GLU A 76 -9.12 16.48 -1.18
C GLU A 76 -9.92 15.16 -1.20
N TYR A 77 -9.44 14.11 -0.50
CA TYR A 77 -10.22 12.88 -0.33
C TYR A 77 -11.48 13.12 0.51
N GLN A 78 -11.39 13.94 1.56
CA GLN A 78 -12.55 14.32 2.39
C GLN A 78 -13.58 15.12 1.60
N GLU A 79 -13.15 16.08 0.78
CA GLU A 79 -14.02 16.84 -0.13
C GLU A 79 -14.76 15.94 -1.13
N GLN A 80 -14.14 14.82 -1.52
CA GLN A 80 -14.75 13.81 -2.39
C GLN A 80 -15.59 12.76 -1.62
N GLY A 81 -15.82 12.98 -0.32
CA GLY A 81 -16.69 12.15 0.50
C GLY A 81 -16.03 10.92 1.13
N MET A 82 -14.70 10.85 1.17
CA MET A 82 -13.98 9.82 1.93
C MET A 82 -13.72 10.30 3.36
N ASP A 83 -13.73 9.36 4.32
CA ASP A 83 -13.39 9.66 5.73
C ASP A 83 -11.89 9.46 6.00
N GLY A 84 -11.22 8.67 5.18
CA GLY A 84 -9.80 8.42 5.27
C GLY A 84 -9.22 7.80 4.01
N VAL A 85 -7.91 7.60 4.01
CA VAL A 85 -7.19 7.01 2.88
C VAL A 85 -6.19 5.97 3.35
N LEU A 86 -6.14 4.83 2.65
CA LEU A 86 -5.11 3.80 2.78
C LEU A 86 -4.38 3.62 1.45
N ARG A 87 -3.09 3.40 1.54
CA ARG A 87 -2.23 3.25 0.37
C ARG A 87 -2.07 1.79 -0.02
N LYS A 88 -2.03 1.53 -1.32
CA LYS A 88 -1.57 0.24 -1.84
C LYS A 88 -0.04 0.26 -2.01
N PRO A 89 0.69 -0.80 -1.62
CA PRO A 89 0.23 -2.02 -0.98
C PRO A 89 -0.19 -1.80 0.48
N LEU A 90 -1.23 -2.51 0.93
CA LEU A 90 -1.79 -2.38 2.26
C LEU A 90 -0.76 -2.77 3.33
N SER A 91 -0.43 -1.83 4.19
CA SER A 91 0.37 -2.05 5.39
C SER A 91 -0.54 -2.46 6.55
N LEU A 92 -0.15 -3.49 7.32
CA LEU A 92 -0.89 -3.88 8.52
C LEU A 92 -0.93 -2.79 9.57
N VAL A 93 0.17 -2.03 9.69
CA VAL A 93 0.26 -0.91 10.62
C VAL A 93 -0.76 0.16 10.24
N GLU A 94 -0.82 0.55 8.95
CA GLU A 94 -1.79 1.53 8.46
C GLU A 94 -3.23 1.02 8.61
N LEU A 95 -3.47 -0.28 8.34
CA LEU A 95 -4.78 -0.89 8.51
C LEU A 95 -5.23 -0.89 9.98
N ARG A 96 -4.34 -1.26 10.91
CA ARG A 96 -4.63 -1.20 12.35
C ARG A 96 -4.92 0.22 12.81
N GLN A 97 -4.10 1.17 12.38
CA GLN A 97 -4.32 2.58 12.70
C GLN A 97 -5.66 3.07 12.15
N CYS A 98 -6.03 2.67 10.95
CA CYS A 98 -7.33 2.97 10.35
C CYS A 98 -8.47 2.39 11.19
N PHE A 99 -8.39 1.12 11.60
CA PHE A 99 -9.41 0.52 12.45
C PHE A 99 -9.51 1.22 13.80
N LYS A 100 -8.37 1.51 14.44
CA LYS A 100 -8.34 2.23 15.70
C LYS A 100 -9.00 3.62 15.58
N THR A 101 -8.72 4.33 14.48
CA THR A 101 -9.26 5.67 14.24
C THR A 101 -10.78 5.64 14.01
N PHE A 102 -11.29 4.67 13.23
CA PHE A 102 -12.67 4.70 12.75
C PHE A 102 -13.61 3.76 13.51
N LEU A 103 -13.10 2.69 14.13
CA LEU A 103 -13.90 1.68 14.81
C LEU A 103 -13.66 1.67 16.33
N GLY A 104 -12.66 2.39 16.84
CA GLY A 104 -12.34 2.50 18.27
C GLY A 104 -11.34 1.45 18.77
N ASP A 105 -10.91 1.61 20.04
CA ASP A 105 -9.91 0.76 20.69
C ASP A 105 -10.46 -0.61 21.14
N ASP A 106 -11.78 -0.81 21.13
CA ASP A 106 -12.43 -2.04 21.61
C ASP A 106 -12.36 -3.22 20.62
N ILE A 107 -11.77 -3.00 19.46
CA ILE A 107 -11.50 -4.10 18.54
C ILE A 107 -10.23 -4.78 19.04
N GLU A 108 -10.38 -5.98 19.64
CA GLU A 108 -9.28 -6.91 19.92
C GLU A 108 -8.62 -7.35 18.59
N CYS A 109 -8.07 -6.38 17.87
CA CYS A 109 -7.16 -6.63 16.77
C CYS A 109 -5.79 -6.89 17.37
N ILE A 110 -5.49 -8.18 17.65
CA ILE A 110 -4.13 -8.66 17.95
C ILE A 110 -3.43 -7.80 19.02
N SER A 111 -3.12 -8.41 20.16
CA SER A 111 -2.40 -7.84 21.31
C SER A 111 -1.48 -6.66 20.97
N ASP A 112 -1.58 -5.59 21.77
CA ASP A 112 -0.70 -4.40 21.80
C ASP A 112 0.78 -4.71 22.16
N GLU A 113 1.24 -5.91 21.94
CA GLU A 113 2.66 -6.12 21.81
C GLU A 113 3.06 -5.42 20.48
N GLU A 114 3.81 -4.33 20.61
CA GLU A 114 4.65 -3.81 19.55
C GLU A 114 5.55 -4.96 19.07
N GLU A 115 4.99 -5.87 18.29
CA GLU A 115 5.80 -6.76 17.49
C GLU A 115 6.46 -5.86 16.44
N THR A 116 7.63 -5.35 16.81
CA THR A 116 8.64 -5.00 15.81
C THR A 116 8.61 -6.14 14.80
N PRO A 117 8.34 -5.88 13.51
CA PRO A 117 8.19 -6.95 12.53
C PRO A 117 9.35 -7.90 12.71
N HIS A 118 9.06 -9.19 12.95
CA HIS A 118 10.12 -10.19 13.11
C HIS A 118 10.89 -10.25 11.79
N VAL A 119 11.97 -9.49 11.74
CA VAL A 119 12.86 -9.41 10.59
C VAL A 119 14.06 -10.31 10.85
N GLN A 120 14.22 -11.32 10.03
CA GLN A 120 15.38 -12.17 10.04
C GLN A 120 16.13 -12.01 8.71
N GLU A 121 17.41 -11.65 8.79
CA GLU A 121 18.27 -11.49 7.60
C GLU A 121 17.67 -10.57 6.51
N GLY A 122 16.98 -9.47 6.93
CA GLY A 122 16.36 -8.53 6.00
C GLY A 122 15.01 -8.99 5.42
N ILE A 123 14.43 -10.09 5.92
CA ILE A 123 13.14 -10.63 5.50
C ILE A 123 12.10 -10.37 6.60
N ASN A 124 10.95 -9.81 6.23
CA ASN A 124 9.82 -9.62 7.14
C ASN A 124 9.04 -10.93 7.30
N ILE A 125 9.40 -11.70 8.33
CA ILE A 125 8.80 -13.01 8.63
C ILE A 125 7.33 -12.86 9.00
N SER A 126 6.98 -11.86 9.80
CA SER A 126 5.58 -11.60 10.20
C SER A 126 4.66 -11.40 9.00
N LEU A 127 5.13 -10.71 7.95
CA LEU A 127 4.37 -10.56 6.71
C LEU A 127 4.17 -11.91 6.02
N ILE A 128 5.23 -12.74 5.92
CA ILE A 128 5.17 -14.04 5.24
C ILE A 128 4.21 -14.99 5.97
N GLU A 129 4.27 -15.03 7.29
CA GLU A 129 3.35 -15.83 8.11
C GLU A 129 1.91 -15.38 7.93
N LEU A 130 1.69 -14.07 7.86
CA LEU A 130 0.37 -13.49 7.65
C LEU A 130 -0.25 -13.87 6.29
N ILE A 131 0.48 -13.66 5.18
CA ILE A 131 -0.04 -13.93 3.84
C ILE A 131 0.05 -15.42 3.46
N GLY A 132 0.92 -16.17 4.11
CA GLY A 132 1.24 -17.56 3.84
C GLY A 132 2.24 -17.74 2.71
N LYS A 133 3.05 -18.81 2.79
CA LYS A 133 4.16 -19.07 1.86
C LYS A 133 3.75 -19.15 0.38
N SER A 134 2.56 -19.69 0.09
CA SER A 134 2.07 -19.80 -1.30
C SER A 134 1.84 -18.42 -1.91
N GLN A 135 1.19 -17.51 -1.17
CA GLN A 135 0.98 -16.14 -1.63
C GLN A 135 2.28 -15.36 -1.70
N ALA A 136 3.18 -15.56 -0.73
CA ALA A 136 4.50 -14.95 -0.75
C ALA A 136 5.29 -15.34 -2.00
N LYS A 137 5.30 -16.63 -2.38
CA LYS A 137 5.93 -17.10 -3.63
C LYS A 137 5.34 -16.44 -4.88
N ALA A 138 4.01 -16.30 -4.95
CA ALA A 138 3.36 -15.61 -6.06
C ALA A 138 3.76 -14.13 -6.12
N ASN A 139 3.80 -13.46 -4.99
CA ASN A 139 4.22 -12.05 -4.89
C ASN A 139 5.69 -11.87 -5.31
N VAL A 140 6.59 -12.77 -4.89
CA VAL A 140 8.00 -12.75 -5.29
C VAL A 140 8.15 -12.93 -6.80
N ALA A 141 7.37 -13.82 -7.42
CA ALA A 141 7.40 -14.01 -8.86
C ALA A 141 7.01 -12.74 -9.63
N LEU A 142 5.99 -12.01 -9.13
CA LEU A 142 5.60 -10.70 -9.68
C LEU A 142 6.68 -9.64 -9.45
N PHE A 143 7.25 -9.58 -8.25
CA PHE A 143 8.33 -8.64 -7.92
C PHE A 143 9.53 -8.80 -8.87
N LYS A 144 9.93 -10.05 -9.16
CA LYS A 144 11.02 -10.35 -10.12
C LYS A 144 10.74 -9.85 -11.53
N GLN A 145 9.47 -9.76 -11.94
CA GLN A 145 9.09 -9.22 -13.25
C GLN A 145 9.12 -7.68 -13.27
N TRP A 146 8.70 -7.03 -12.18
CA TRP A 146 8.56 -5.58 -12.14
C TRP A 146 9.83 -4.86 -11.71
N MET A 147 10.65 -5.47 -10.87
CA MET A 147 11.85 -4.81 -10.32
C MET A 147 12.84 -4.32 -11.39
N PRO A 148 13.18 -5.10 -12.43
CA PRO A 148 14.05 -4.61 -13.50
C PRO A 148 13.48 -3.40 -14.24
N ILE A 149 12.15 -3.37 -14.44
CA ILE A 149 11.46 -2.26 -15.10
C ILE A 149 11.53 -1.00 -14.24
N TYR A 150 11.27 -1.12 -12.92
CA TYR A 150 11.35 0.01 -12.00
C TYR A 150 12.78 0.53 -11.82
N LEU A 151 13.80 -0.34 -11.93
CA LEU A 151 15.19 0.11 -11.90
C LEU A 151 15.56 0.89 -13.17
N ASP A 152 15.15 0.43 -14.33
CA ASP A 152 15.35 1.16 -15.61
C ASP A 152 14.63 2.51 -15.59
N GLU A 153 13.38 2.56 -15.10
CA GLU A 153 12.68 3.82 -14.86
C GLU A 153 13.42 4.73 -13.89
N LEU A 154 14.01 4.18 -12.81
CA LEU A 154 14.73 4.95 -11.80
C LEU A 154 16.04 5.51 -12.34
N GLU A 155 16.81 4.71 -13.09
CA GLU A 155 18.03 5.14 -13.75
C GLU A 155 17.75 6.24 -14.78
N THR A 156 16.70 6.07 -15.60
CA THR A 156 16.26 7.08 -16.56
C THR A 156 15.84 8.39 -15.88
N ALA A 157 15.02 8.30 -14.81
CA ALA A 157 14.61 9.48 -14.06
C ALA A 157 15.80 10.20 -13.40
N TYR A 158 16.81 9.45 -12.95
CA TYR A 158 18.03 10.02 -12.40
C TYR A 158 18.89 10.71 -13.47
N ASP A 159 19.05 10.13 -14.66
CA ASP A 159 19.75 10.75 -15.78
C ASP A 159 19.06 12.07 -16.21
N ASP A 160 17.73 12.08 -16.26
CA ASP A 160 16.95 13.29 -16.49
C ASP A 160 17.18 14.35 -15.40
N TYR A 161 17.19 13.93 -14.13
CA TYR A 161 17.50 14.81 -12.99
C TYR A 161 18.89 15.44 -13.09
N LEU A 162 19.92 14.71 -13.55
CA LEU A 162 21.27 15.25 -13.73
C LEU A 162 21.32 16.40 -14.75
N THR A 163 20.38 16.43 -15.69
CA THR A 163 20.27 17.48 -16.70
C THR A 163 19.25 18.56 -16.33
N ASN A 164 18.25 18.23 -15.50
CA ASN A 164 17.20 19.14 -15.07
C ASN A 164 16.80 18.84 -13.60
N ALA A 165 17.20 19.74 -12.69
CA ALA A 165 16.93 19.57 -11.26
C ALA A 165 15.43 19.51 -10.89
N ASP A 166 14.54 20.04 -11.74
CA ASP A 166 13.08 19.97 -11.52
C ASP A 166 12.54 18.52 -11.59
N MET A 167 13.33 17.58 -12.13
CA MET A 167 12.98 16.16 -12.21
C MET A 167 13.24 15.39 -10.90
N GLN A 168 13.66 16.05 -9.83
CA GLN A 168 13.89 15.42 -8.53
C GLN A 168 12.66 14.64 -8.02
N GLN A 169 11.46 15.19 -8.21
CA GLN A 169 10.21 14.54 -7.80
C GLN A 169 9.97 13.24 -8.59
N THR A 170 10.34 13.19 -9.86
CA THR A 170 10.21 11.97 -10.68
C THR A 170 11.06 10.83 -10.12
N VAL A 171 12.29 11.11 -9.71
CA VAL A 171 13.17 10.13 -9.05
C VAL A 171 12.53 9.62 -7.74
N SER A 172 12.00 10.53 -6.92
CA SER A 172 11.29 10.20 -5.68
C SER A 172 10.08 9.29 -5.93
N ASP A 173 9.28 9.58 -6.94
CA ASP A 173 8.07 8.82 -7.29
C ASP A 173 8.40 7.39 -7.74
N VAL A 174 9.46 7.21 -8.53
CA VAL A 174 9.91 5.89 -8.95
C VAL A 174 10.50 5.11 -7.75
N ALA A 175 11.30 5.74 -6.92
CA ALA A 175 11.81 5.13 -5.69
C ALA A 175 10.66 4.71 -4.74
N HIS A 176 9.57 5.50 -4.69
CA HIS A 176 8.35 5.13 -3.96
C HIS A 176 7.70 3.84 -4.48
N LYS A 177 7.64 3.64 -5.81
CA LYS A 177 7.14 2.40 -6.41
C LYS A 177 7.98 1.19 -5.97
N ILE A 178 9.32 1.31 -6.02
CA ILE A 178 10.25 0.25 -5.59
C ILE A 178 10.06 -0.06 -4.10
N LYS A 179 9.98 0.97 -3.26
CA LYS A 179 9.73 0.81 -1.81
C LYS A 179 8.45 0.02 -1.55
N GLY A 180 7.35 0.37 -2.23
CA GLY A 180 6.07 -0.32 -2.11
C GLY A 180 6.13 -1.76 -2.58
N ALA A 181 6.77 -2.02 -3.73
CA ALA A 181 6.95 -3.36 -4.26
C ALA A 181 7.79 -4.25 -3.30
N ALA A 182 8.91 -3.74 -2.77
CA ALA A 182 9.74 -4.46 -1.81
C ALA A 182 8.99 -4.76 -0.50
N ALA A 183 8.21 -3.80 -0.01
CA ALA A 183 7.38 -3.98 1.19
C ALA A 183 6.34 -5.10 1.00
N SER A 184 5.73 -5.22 -0.18
CA SER A 184 4.69 -6.22 -0.47
C SER A 184 5.20 -7.67 -0.49
N VAL A 185 6.51 -7.85 -0.66
CA VAL A 185 7.18 -9.16 -0.63
C VAL A 185 8.00 -9.38 0.64
N GLY A 186 8.10 -8.38 1.52
CA GLY A 186 8.83 -8.47 2.78
C GLY A 186 10.34 -8.30 2.67
N LEU A 187 10.86 -7.65 1.61
CA LEU A 187 12.28 -7.37 1.42
C LEU A 187 12.67 -6.04 2.10
N VAL A 188 12.97 -6.11 3.41
CA VAL A 188 13.20 -4.93 4.27
C VAL A 188 14.44 -4.13 3.83
N ASN A 189 15.51 -4.78 3.42
CA ASN A 189 16.72 -4.08 2.98
C ASN A 189 16.45 -3.26 1.70
N VAL A 190 15.84 -3.87 0.68
CA VAL A 190 15.47 -3.19 -0.57
C VAL A 190 14.49 -2.04 -0.28
N GLN A 191 13.52 -2.27 0.60
CA GLN A 191 12.56 -1.24 1.05
C GLN A 191 13.27 -0.04 1.69
N ASN A 192 14.25 -0.28 2.57
CA ASN A 192 14.99 0.78 3.27
C ASN A 192 15.86 1.61 2.31
N ILE A 193 16.55 0.97 1.36
CA ILE A 193 17.34 1.70 0.36
C ILE A 193 16.41 2.55 -0.52
N ALA A 194 15.29 2.00 -0.98
CA ALA A 194 14.31 2.73 -1.78
C ALA A 194 13.66 3.88 -0.99
N LYS A 195 13.46 3.73 0.34
CA LYS A 195 12.98 4.79 1.22
C LYS A 195 13.96 5.97 1.27
N GLN A 196 15.28 5.70 1.38
CA GLN A 196 16.31 6.75 1.35
C GLN A 196 16.32 7.47 -0.02
N ALA A 197 16.24 6.73 -1.12
CA ALA A 197 16.18 7.29 -2.47
C ALA A 197 14.92 8.15 -2.70
N GLN A 198 13.80 7.80 -2.06
CA GLN A 198 12.54 8.55 -2.12
C GLN A 198 12.59 9.86 -1.34
N ASP A 199 13.28 9.91 -0.19
CA ASP A 199 13.22 11.04 0.75
C ASP A 199 14.15 12.19 0.33
N THR A 200 13.66 13.05 -0.53
CA THR A 200 14.39 14.21 -1.06
C THR A 200 14.72 15.28 -0.01
N SER A 201 14.18 15.16 1.21
CA SER A 201 14.46 16.06 2.33
C SER A 201 15.77 15.73 3.07
N LEU A 202 16.37 14.58 2.79
CA LEU A 202 17.63 14.18 3.39
C LEU A 202 18.77 15.15 3.03
N PRO A 203 19.59 15.59 3.99
CA PRO A 203 20.60 16.64 3.78
C PRO A 203 21.60 16.34 2.64
N ASN A 204 21.92 15.07 2.42
CA ASN A 204 22.89 14.62 1.42
C ASN A 204 22.24 13.89 0.24
N TRP A 205 20.94 14.02 0.05
CA TRP A 205 20.21 13.26 -0.96
C TRP A 205 20.85 13.35 -2.35
N THR A 206 21.21 14.55 -2.79
CA THR A 206 21.84 14.80 -4.09
C THR A 206 23.20 14.14 -4.28
N LEU A 207 23.92 13.87 -3.19
CA LEU A 207 25.23 13.20 -3.19
C LEU A 207 25.10 11.69 -3.14
N ASP A 208 24.08 11.21 -2.43
CA ASP A 208 23.94 9.79 -2.09
C ASP A 208 23.01 9.02 -3.04
N ILE A 209 22.14 9.73 -3.79
CA ILE A 209 21.13 9.10 -4.65
C ILE A 209 21.73 8.11 -5.67
N ALA A 210 22.83 8.47 -6.31
CA ALA A 210 23.53 7.56 -7.24
C ALA A 210 24.02 6.28 -6.55
N SER A 211 24.47 6.39 -5.30
CA SER A 211 24.89 5.24 -4.50
C SER A 211 23.71 4.33 -4.16
N TRP A 212 22.55 4.88 -3.78
CA TRP A 212 21.36 4.10 -3.47
C TRP A 212 20.78 3.40 -4.70
N ILE A 213 20.77 4.04 -5.87
CA ILE A 213 20.36 3.40 -7.14
C ILE A 213 21.26 2.20 -7.43
N LYS A 214 22.58 2.36 -7.29
CA LYS A 214 23.54 1.27 -7.48
C LYS A 214 23.36 0.15 -6.46
N GLN A 215 23.09 0.48 -5.19
CA GLN A 215 22.79 -0.51 -4.16
C GLN A 215 21.52 -1.28 -4.49
N LEU A 216 20.43 -0.62 -4.88
CA LEU A 216 19.20 -1.28 -5.31
C LEU A 216 19.50 -2.29 -6.41
N SER A 217 20.20 -1.89 -7.49
CA SER A 217 20.52 -2.76 -8.62
C SER A 217 21.36 -3.98 -8.22
N ASN A 218 22.27 -3.83 -7.26
CA ASN A 218 23.18 -4.91 -6.85
C ASN A 218 22.58 -5.85 -5.80
N GLU A 219 21.77 -5.34 -4.87
CA GLU A 219 21.36 -6.09 -3.68
C GLU A 219 20.03 -6.82 -3.87
N TRP A 220 19.08 -6.28 -4.68
CA TRP A 220 17.77 -6.90 -4.80
C TRP A 220 17.80 -8.37 -5.29
N PRO A 221 18.68 -8.81 -6.21
CA PRO A 221 18.69 -10.20 -6.65
C PRO A 221 19.11 -11.17 -5.55
N GLN A 222 20.09 -10.78 -4.72
CA GLN A 222 20.54 -11.55 -3.57
C GLN A 222 19.44 -11.64 -2.50
N ASN A 223 18.82 -10.50 -2.15
CA ASN A 223 17.73 -10.45 -1.17
C ASN A 223 16.53 -11.31 -1.62
N VAL A 224 16.21 -11.34 -2.91
CA VAL A 224 15.18 -12.23 -3.45
C VAL A 224 15.60 -13.71 -3.32
N ALA A 225 16.83 -14.06 -3.63
CA ALA A 225 17.32 -15.43 -3.51
C ALA A 225 17.28 -15.93 -2.05
N GLU A 226 17.61 -15.09 -1.10
CA GLU A 226 17.50 -15.37 0.35
C GLU A 226 16.05 -15.60 0.77
N LEU A 227 15.13 -14.76 0.28
CA LEU A 227 13.69 -14.91 0.51
C LEU A 227 13.14 -16.20 -0.12
N GLU A 228 13.50 -16.51 -1.37
CA GLU A 228 13.11 -17.77 -2.03
C GLU A 228 13.60 -18.99 -1.23
N ALA A 229 14.85 -18.97 -0.77
CA ALA A 229 15.40 -20.04 0.08
C ALA A 229 14.67 -20.19 1.43
N TYR A 230 14.22 -19.07 2.02
CA TYR A 230 13.38 -19.09 3.22
C TYR A 230 12.00 -19.73 2.93
N LEU A 231 11.38 -19.39 1.81
CA LEU A 231 10.05 -19.90 1.44
C LEU A 231 10.02 -21.39 1.09
N GLU A 232 11.19 -22.00 0.79
CA GLU A 232 11.32 -23.44 0.49
C GLU A 232 11.54 -24.32 1.72
N LYS A 233 11.93 -23.73 2.86
CA LYS A 233 12.06 -24.43 4.16
C LYS A 233 10.69 -24.67 4.79
#